data_e77a5e2c2df27859383bc461ecddc40a
#
_entry.id   e77a5e2c2df27859383bc461ecddc40a
#
_cell.length_a   1.000
_cell.length_b   1.000
_cell.length_c   1.000
_cell.angle_alpha   90.00
_cell.angle_beta   90.00
_cell.angle_gamma   90.00
#
_symmetry.space_group_name_H-M   'P 1'
#
loop_
_entity.id
_entity.type
_entity.pdbx_description
1 polymer ?
#
loop_
_entity_poly.entity_id
_entity_poly.type
_entity_poly.pdbx_seq_one_letter_code
_entity_poly.pdbx_strand_id
1 'polypeptide(L)'
;ETTLQVGAMGKLEEEILKAGLQPRDINFLTIEGKLDNADFKLIRDYMPNLVSVDISRTNATAIPDFTFSQKKYLLRMKLPHNLKSIGQRVFSNCGRLCGTLELPASVTAIEFGAFMGCDNLRYVLATGNKITTLGDNLFGDGVPSKLIYKK
;
A
#
# COMPACT_ATOMS: atom_id res chain seq x y z
N GLU A 1 -14.70 -6.26 -9.68
CA GLU A 1 -14.34 -5.25 -8.68
C GLU A 1 -15.10 -5.49 -7.39
N THR A 2 -14.38 -5.45 -6.25
CA THR A 2 -14.98 -5.71 -4.93
C THR A 2 -14.79 -4.48 -4.06
N THR A 3 -15.91 -3.88 -3.62
CA THR A 3 -15.92 -2.79 -2.64
C THR A 3 -16.47 -3.32 -1.32
N LEU A 4 -15.70 -3.16 -0.25
CA LEU A 4 -16.04 -3.65 1.08
C LEU A 4 -16.13 -2.50 2.07
N GLN A 5 -17.21 -2.51 2.84
CA GLN A 5 -17.40 -1.61 3.98
C GLN A 5 -16.96 -2.34 5.25
N VAL A 6 -15.87 -1.87 5.85
CA VAL A 6 -15.33 -2.47 7.07
C VAL A 6 -15.60 -1.54 8.24
N GLY A 7 -16.69 -1.80 8.96
CA GLY A 7 -17.18 -0.93 10.02
C GLY A 7 -16.38 -1.00 11.32
N ALA A 8 -15.57 -2.03 11.51
CA ALA A 8 -14.76 -2.21 12.72
C ALA A 8 -13.39 -2.78 12.35
N MET A 9 -12.38 -2.44 13.15
CA MET A 9 -11.02 -2.96 12.98
C MET A 9 -10.99 -4.47 13.17
N GLY A 10 -10.14 -5.16 12.38
CA GLY A 10 -10.00 -6.61 12.44
C GLY A 10 -11.11 -7.39 11.76
N LYS A 11 -12.00 -6.73 11.01
CA LYS A 11 -13.17 -7.37 10.41
C LYS A 11 -13.11 -7.56 8.91
N LEU A 12 -11.97 -7.27 8.28
CA LEU A 12 -11.84 -7.40 6.82
C LEU A 12 -12.15 -8.81 6.33
N GLU A 13 -11.58 -9.83 6.98
CA GLU A 13 -11.85 -11.22 6.59
C GLU A 13 -13.33 -11.57 6.69
N GLU A 14 -13.98 -11.17 7.77
CA GLU A 14 -15.40 -11.40 7.98
C GLU A 14 -16.24 -10.77 6.87
N GLU A 15 -15.93 -9.53 6.49
CA GLU A 15 -16.65 -8.84 5.42
C GLU A 15 -16.40 -9.48 4.04
N ILE A 16 -15.20 -9.97 3.78
CA ILE A 16 -14.89 -10.73 2.55
C ILE A 16 -15.74 -12.00 2.49
N LEU A 17 -15.78 -12.76 3.58
CA LEU A 17 -16.54 -14.00 3.64
C LEU A 17 -18.05 -13.77 3.55
N LYS A 18 -18.58 -12.72 4.19
CA LYS A 18 -19.98 -12.33 4.05
C LYS A 18 -20.37 -11.99 2.61
N ALA A 19 -19.44 -11.45 1.84
CA ALA A 19 -19.65 -11.17 0.42
C ALA A 19 -19.60 -12.44 -0.46
N GLY A 20 -19.40 -13.61 0.12
CA GLY A 20 -19.30 -14.87 -0.61
C GLY A 20 -17.96 -15.05 -1.31
N LEU A 21 -16.93 -14.32 -0.90
CA LEU A 21 -15.62 -14.31 -1.55
C LEU A 21 -14.57 -14.98 -0.67
N GLN A 22 -13.45 -15.35 -1.32
CA GLN A 22 -12.24 -15.77 -0.62
C GLN A 22 -11.14 -14.74 -0.83
N PRO A 23 -10.33 -14.43 0.19
CA PRO A 23 -9.27 -13.42 0.06
C PRO A 23 -8.35 -13.64 -1.15
N ARG A 24 -7.94 -14.88 -1.38
CA ARG A 24 -7.02 -15.22 -2.50
C ARG A 24 -7.61 -14.99 -3.89
N ASP A 25 -8.93 -14.92 -4.02
CA ASP A 25 -9.59 -14.78 -5.32
C ASP A 25 -9.83 -13.31 -5.70
N ILE A 26 -9.55 -12.38 -4.79
CA ILE A 26 -9.79 -10.96 -5.02
C ILE A 26 -8.62 -10.36 -5.81
N ASN A 27 -8.96 -9.74 -6.96
CA ASN A 27 -8.01 -9.04 -7.82
C ASN A 27 -8.13 -7.52 -7.70
N PHE A 28 -9.36 -7.01 -7.61
CA PHE A 28 -9.66 -5.57 -7.56
C PHE A 28 -10.37 -5.28 -6.23
N LEU A 29 -9.69 -4.59 -5.34
CA LEU A 29 -10.15 -4.38 -3.98
C LEU A 29 -10.26 -2.91 -3.66
N THR A 30 -11.46 -2.48 -3.26
CA THR A 30 -11.70 -1.18 -2.63
C THR A 30 -12.20 -1.41 -1.22
N ILE A 31 -11.56 -0.80 -0.24
CA ILE A 31 -11.97 -0.87 1.17
C ILE A 31 -12.30 0.54 1.65
N GLU A 32 -13.44 0.66 2.31
CA GLU A 32 -13.84 1.86 3.03
C GLU A 32 -14.04 1.50 4.51
N GLY A 33 -13.62 2.37 5.40
CA GLY A 33 -13.84 2.20 6.83
C GLY A 33 -12.58 2.02 7.66
N LYS A 34 -12.55 0.97 8.48
CA LYS A 34 -11.54 0.83 9.53
C LYS A 34 -10.66 -0.38 9.30
N LEU A 35 -9.35 -0.17 9.31
CA LEU A 35 -8.35 -1.23 9.20
C LEU A 35 -7.40 -1.18 10.38
N ASP A 36 -6.94 -2.34 10.83
CA ASP A 36 -5.86 -2.48 11.80
C ASP A 36 -4.78 -3.45 11.30
N ASN A 37 -3.82 -3.76 12.15
CA ASN A 37 -2.71 -4.64 11.79
C ASN A 37 -3.16 -6.05 11.42
N ALA A 38 -4.23 -6.56 12.01
CA ALA A 38 -4.76 -7.88 11.66
C ALA A 38 -5.32 -7.90 10.24
N ASP A 39 -5.99 -6.82 9.83
CA ASP A 39 -6.50 -6.66 8.47
C ASP A 39 -5.35 -6.58 7.46
N PHE A 40 -4.33 -5.80 7.75
CA PHE A 40 -3.13 -5.72 6.89
C PHE A 40 -2.37 -7.03 6.82
N LYS A 41 -2.34 -7.81 7.91
CA LYS A 41 -1.75 -9.15 7.91
C LYS A 41 -2.51 -10.10 6.97
N LEU A 42 -3.84 -10.03 6.96
CA LEU A 42 -4.66 -10.78 6.01
C LEU A 42 -4.27 -10.44 4.57
N ILE A 43 -4.18 -9.15 4.26
CA ILE A 43 -3.76 -8.70 2.92
C ILE A 43 -2.37 -9.24 2.59
N ARG A 44 -1.43 -9.14 3.51
CA ARG A 44 -0.06 -9.61 3.31
C ARG A 44 0.00 -11.09 3.01
N ASP A 45 -0.67 -11.91 3.81
CA ASP A 45 -0.46 -13.35 3.83
C ASP A 45 -1.44 -14.13 2.92
N TYR A 46 -2.64 -13.59 2.68
CA TYR A 46 -3.72 -14.35 2.05
C TYR A 46 -4.34 -13.70 0.80
N MET A 47 -3.80 -12.58 0.33
CA MET A 47 -4.30 -11.90 -0.86
C MET A 47 -3.22 -11.74 -1.94
N PRO A 48 -2.72 -12.85 -2.52
CA PRO A 48 -1.59 -12.80 -3.44
C PRO A 48 -1.93 -12.29 -4.85
N ASN A 49 -3.21 -12.24 -5.20
CA ASN A 49 -3.66 -11.99 -6.57
C ASN A 49 -4.18 -10.57 -6.81
N LEU A 50 -3.90 -9.65 -5.88
CA LEU A 50 -4.33 -8.26 -6.00
C LEU A 50 -3.69 -7.60 -7.22
N VAL A 51 -4.53 -6.94 -8.02
CA VAL A 51 -4.15 -6.17 -9.21
C VAL A 51 -4.31 -4.68 -8.96
N SER A 52 -5.41 -4.30 -8.31
CA SER A 52 -5.70 -2.90 -7.97
C SER A 52 -6.24 -2.82 -6.55
N VAL A 53 -5.68 -1.92 -5.76
CA VAL A 53 -6.09 -1.70 -4.36
C VAL A 53 -6.38 -0.22 -4.14
N ASP A 54 -7.56 0.06 -3.63
CA ASP A 54 -7.96 1.39 -3.18
C ASP A 54 -8.35 1.32 -1.70
N ILE A 55 -7.50 1.85 -0.85
CA ILE A 55 -7.74 1.99 0.59
C ILE A 55 -7.74 3.46 1.02
N SER A 56 -7.99 4.36 0.05
CA SER A 56 -7.93 5.80 0.28
C SER A 56 -8.96 6.29 1.30
N ARG A 57 -10.09 5.60 1.42
CA ARG A 57 -11.17 5.96 2.34
C ARG A 57 -11.15 5.14 3.64
N THR A 58 -10.02 4.64 4.02
CA THR A 58 -9.84 3.98 5.31
C THR A 58 -9.22 4.92 6.33
N ASN A 59 -9.33 4.53 7.61
CA ASN A 59 -8.75 5.27 8.73
C ASN A 59 -7.26 5.04 8.94
N ALA A 60 -6.62 4.22 8.10
CA ALA A 60 -5.24 3.80 8.34
C ALA A 60 -4.27 4.98 8.31
N THR A 61 -3.42 5.06 9.31
CA THR A 61 -2.36 6.08 9.43
C THR A 61 -0.97 5.50 9.20
N ALA A 62 -0.86 4.18 9.20
CA ALA A 62 0.39 3.46 8.92
C ALA A 62 0.09 2.21 8.10
N ILE A 63 0.97 1.88 7.16
CA ILE A 63 0.96 0.59 6.48
C ILE A 63 2.10 -0.23 7.09
N PRO A 64 1.79 -1.36 7.75
CA PRO A 64 2.81 -2.19 8.39
C PRO A 64 3.82 -2.77 7.41
N ASP A 65 4.98 -3.17 7.93
CA ASP A 65 6.05 -3.77 7.17
C ASP A 65 5.56 -4.92 6.28
N PHE A 66 6.08 -4.99 5.07
CA PHE A 66 5.83 -6.05 4.10
C PHE A 66 4.38 -6.22 3.61
N THR A 67 3.45 -5.34 3.96
CA THR A 67 2.01 -5.55 3.67
C THR A 67 1.73 -5.93 2.21
N PHE A 68 2.32 -5.21 1.26
CA PHE A 68 2.13 -5.48 -0.17
C PHE A 68 3.37 -6.08 -0.84
N SER A 69 4.35 -6.51 -0.04
CA SER A 69 5.57 -7.10 -0.56
C SER A 69 5.27 -8.31 -1.44
N GLN A 70 5.96 -8.40 -2.57
CA GLN A 70 5.84 -9.50 -3.53
C GLN A 70 4.44 -9.68 -4.13
N LYS A 71 3.63 -8.63 -4.15
CA LYS A 71 2.35 -8.62 -4.87
C LYS A 71 2.63 -8.49 -6.38
N LYS A 72 2.97 -9.61 -6.99
CA LYS A 72 3.49 -9.65 -8.38
C LYS A 72 2.50 -9.18 -9.45
N TYR A 73 1.21 -9.12 -9.13
CA TYR A 73 0.18 -8.66 -10.06
C TYR A 73 -0.27 -7.23 -9.80
N LEU A 74 0.19 -6.61 -8.72
CA LEU A 74 -0.27 -5.28 -8.31
C LEU A 74 0.20 -4.23 -9.32
N LEU A 75 -0.78 -3.58 -9.97
CA LEU A 75 -0.56 -2.52 -10.95
C LEU A 75 -0.79 -1.13 -10.37
N ARG A 76 -1.80 -0.99 -9.50
CA ARG A 76 -2.28 0.30 -9.00
C ARG A 76 -2.58 0.25 -7.51
N MET A 77 -2.29 1.36 -6.86
CA MET A 77 -2.48 1.51 -5.42
C MET A 77 -2.94 2.93 -5.10
N LYS A 78 -4.05 3.07 -4.35
CA LYS A 78 -4.45 4.34 -3.75
C LYS A 78 -4.30 4.25 -2.24
N LEU A 79 -3.51 5.14 -1.69
CA LEU A 79 -3.12 5.15 -0.28
C LEU A 79 -4.15 5.87 0.60
N PRO A 80 -4.24 5.53 1.90
CA PRO A 80 -5.13 6.21 2.84
C PRO A 80 -4.87 7.72 2.90
N HIS A 81 -5.93 8.52 2.93
CA HIS A 81 -5.82 9.99 2.91
C HIS A 81 -5.04 10.58 4.09
N ASN A 82 -5.07 9.92 5.24
CA ASN A 82 -4.38 10.38 6.46
C ASN A 82 -3.14 9.55 6.78
N LEU A 83 -2.60 8.84 5.80
CA LEU A 83 -1.41 8.01 5.97
C LEU A 83 -0.23 8.86 6.44
N LYS A 84 0.44 8.43 7.50
CA LYS A 84 1.62 9.09 8.08
C LYS A 84 2.90 8.34 7.83
N SER A 85 2.83 7.01 7.77
CA SER A 85 4.04 6.20 7.59
C SER A 85 3.82 5.00 6.69
N ILE A 86 4.86 4.69 5.93
CA ILE A 86 4.97 3.48 5.11
C ILE A 86 6.10 2.65 5.70
N GLY A 87 5.80 1.46 6.16
CA GLY A 87 6.74 0.57 6.82
C GLY A 87 7.82 0.01 5.90
N GLN A 88 8.71 -0.80 6.46
CA GLN A 88 9.79 -1.42 5.72
C GLN A 88 9.25 -2.33 4.62
N ARG A 89 9.83 -2.22 3.44
CA ARG A 89 9.56 -3.11 2.30
C ARG A 89 8.08 -3.30 1.97
N VAL A 90 7.24 -2.32 2.26
CA VAL A 90 5.78 -2.43 2.03
C VAL A 90 5.46 -2.82 0.58
N PHE A 91 6.14 -2.24 -0.40
CA PHE A 91 5.93 -2.53 -1.82
C PHE A 91 7.12 -3.25 -2.46
N SER A 92 8.00 -3.85 -1.67
CA SER A 92 9.16 -4.52 -2.26
C SER A 92 8.74 -5.63 -3.23
N ASN A 93 9.43 -5.68 -4.37
CA ASN A 93 9.17 -6.64 -5.45
C ASN A 93 7.76 -6.59 -6.02
N CYS A 94 7.12 -5.43 -5.97
CA CYS A 94 5.91 -5.16 -6.76
C CYS A 94 6.33 -4.73 -8.17
N GLY A 95 6.88 -5.66 -8.94
CA GLY A 95 7.50 -5.36 -10.23
C GLY A 95 6.54 -4.83 -11.29
N ARG A 96 5.24 -5.02 -11.12
CA ARG A 96 4.21 -4.51 -12.04
C ARG A 96 3.59 -3.19 -11.61
N LEU A 97 3.81 -2.76 -10.38
CA LEU A 97 3.32 -1.46 -9.92
C LEU A 97 3.90 -0.37 -10.82
N CYS A 98 3.03 0.37 -11.52
CA CYS A 98 3.47 1.25 -12.59
C CYS A 98 2.92 2.67 -12.43
N GLY A 99 3.49 3.58 -13.24
CA GLY A 99 3.09 4.97 -13.26
C GLY A 99 3.60 5.75 -12.06
N THR A 100 2.79 6.65 -11.57
CA THR A 100 3.11 7.51 -10.43
C THR A 100 2.28 7.09 -9.22
N LEU A 101 2.95 6.78 -8.11
CA LEU A 101 2.28 6.58 -6.83
C LEU A 101 2.23 7.91 -6.09
N GLU A 102 1.03 8.38 -5.82
CA GLU A 102 0.83 9.62 -5.07
C GLU A 102 0.81 9.35 -3.57
N LEU A 103 1.67 10.05 -2.84
CA LEU A 103 1.67 10.02 -1.38
C LEU A 103 0.76 11.12 -0.85
N PRO A 104 -0.13 10.81 0.11
CA PRO A 104 -0.89 11.85 0.79
C PRO A 104 0.03 12.88 1.46
N ALA A 105 -0.44 14.12 1.56
CA ALA A 105 0.35 15.19 2.18
C ALA A 105 0.68 14.95 3.66
N SER A 106 -0.01 14.01 4.30
CA SER A 106 0.19 13.62 5.69
C SER A 106 1.42 12.75 5.93
N VAL A 107 2.01 12.14 4.87
CA VAL A 107 3.13 11.21 5.03
C VAL A 107 4.37 11.93 5.53
N THR A 108 4.92 11.44 6.63
CA THR A 108 6.14 11.97 7.25
C THR A 108 7.29 10.98 7.30
N ALA A 109 7.00 9.69 7.12
CA ALA A 109 8.01 8.64 7.23
C ALA A 109 7.81 7.56 6.15
N ILE A 110 8.91 7.21 5.48
CA ILE A 110 9.00 6.07 4.57
C ILE A 110 10.22 5.27 4.99
N GLU A 111 10.00 4.01 5.33
CA GLU A 111 11.04 3.16 5.91
C GLU A 111 11.86 2.42 4.85
N PHE A 112 12.87 1.69 5.33
CA PHE A 112 13.84 0.97 4.50
C PHE A 112 13.18 0.15 3.38
N GLY A 113 13.70 0.31 2.16
CA GLY A 113 13.36 -0.55 1.03
C GLY A 113 11.88 -0.53 0.61
N ALA A 114 11.12 0.49 0.97
CA ALA A 114 9.66 0.51 0.78
C ALA A 114 9.23 0.23 -0.66
N PHE A 115 10.01 0.64 -1.64
CA PHE A 115 9.74 0.46 -3.08
C PHE A 115 10.83 -0.35 -3.79
N MET A 116 11.62 -1.11 -3.05
CA MET A 116 12.69 -1.94 -3.61
C MET A 116 12.12 -2.93 -4.61
N GLY A 117 12.69 -3.00 -5.82
CA GLY A 117 12.22 -3.92 -6.86
C GLY A 117 10.92 -3.52 -7.55
N CYS A 118 10.45 -2.29 -7.35
CA CYS A 118 9.33 -1.71 -8.11
C CYS A 118 9.83 -1.17 -9.45
N ASP A 119 10.21 -2.06 -10.36
CA ASP A 119 10.95 -1.68 -11.57
C ASP A 119 10.13 -0.88 -12.58
N ASN A 120 8.81 -1.04 -12.58
CA ASN A 120 7.90 -0.30 -13.46
C ASN A 120 7.33 0.97 -12.83
N LEU A 121 7.60 1.22 -11.56
CA LEU A 121 7.21 2.45 -10.90
C LEU A 121 8.04 3.60 -11.47
N ARG A 122 7.35 4.61 -11.99
CA ARG A 122 8.01 5.75 -12.61
C ARG A 122 8.44 6.78 -11.59
N TYR A 123 7.49 7.20 -10.76
CA TYR A 123 7.74 8.18 -9.70
C TYR A 123 6.89 7.87 -8.47
N VAL A 124 7.41 8.27 -7.32
CA VAL A 124 6.67 8.43 -6.08
C VAL A 124 6.54 9.92 -5.84
N LEU A 125 5.32 10.43 -5.84
CA LEU A 125 5.04 11.86 -5.77
C LEU A 125 4.59 12.25 -4.36
N ALA A 126 5.40 13.01 -3.67
CA ALA A 126 5.07 13.59 -2.37
C ALA A 126 4.54 15.01 -2.54
N THR A 127 3.44 15.34 -1.88
CA THR A 127 2.90 16.70 -1.86
C THR A 127 3.42 17.41 -0.62
N GLY A 128 4.01 18.58 -0.85
CA GLY A 128 4.65 19.32 0.21
C GLY A 128 6.01 18.71 0.60
N ASN A 129 6.56 19.18 1.70
CA ASN A 129 7.90 18.79 2.15
C ASN A 129 7.84 18.41 3.64
N LYS A 130 7.02 17.41 3.94
CA LYS A 130 6.78 16.96 5.32
C LYS A 130 7.49 15.65 5.67
N ILE A 131 8.15 15.02 4.70
CA ILE A 131 8.84 13.76 4.97
C ILE A 131 10.11 14.05 5.74
N THR A 132 10.17 13.59 6.98
CA THR A 132 11.30 13.78 7.88
C THR A 132 12.11 12.51 8.10
N THR A 133 11.53 11.34 7.81
CA THR A 133 12.19 10.06 7.92
C THR A 133 12.19 9.37 6.57
N LEU A 134 13.37 9.17 5.99
CA LEU A 134 13.57 8.38 4.78
C LEU A 134 14.54 7.25 5.09
N GLY A 135 14.04 6.03 4.97
CA GLY A 135 14.88 4.83 5.11
C GLY A 135 15.86 4.69 3.95
N ASP A 136 16.87 3.87 4.16
CA ASP A 136 17.85 3.55 3.13
C ASP A 136 17.25 2.64 2.04
N ASN A 137 17.88 2.66 0.87
CA ASN A 137 17.56 1.77 -0.25
C ASN A 137 16.07 1.76 -0.63
N LEU A 138 15.43 2.92 -0.62
CA LEU A 138 13.97 3.01 -0.90
C LEU A 138 13.58 2.30 -2.20
N PHE A 139 14.39 2.41 -3.24
CA PHE A 139 14.11 1.84 -4.56
C PHE A 139 15.02 0.65 -4.91
N GLY A 140 15.91 0.28 -4.02
CA GLY A 140 16.86 -0.79 -4.22
C GLY A 140 18.31 -0.30 -4.16
N ASP A 141 19.22 -1.24 -3.95
CA ASP A 141 20.64 -0.95 -3.82
C ASP A 141 21.16 -0.42 -5.17
N GLY A 142 21.78 0.76 -5.14
CA GLY A 142 22.31 1.41 -6.34
C GLY A 142 21.25 1.99 -7.30
N VAL A 143 19.98 1.91 -6.98
CA VAL A 143 18.91 2.47 -7.81
C VAL A 143 18.70 3.94 -7.45
N PRO A 144 18.70 4.85 -8.46
CA PRO A 144 18.41 6.26 -8.21
C PRO A 144 17.03 6.50 -7.60
N SER A 145 16.92 7.55 -6.81
CA SER A 145 15.64 7.91 -6.20
C SER A 145 14.62 8.31 -7.26
N LYS A 146 13.42 7.76 -7.11
CA LYS A 146 12.24 8.11 -7.91
C LYS A 146 11.27 9.02 -7.12
N LEU A 147 11.68 9.48 -5.94
CA LEU A 147 10.87 10.35 -5.10
C LEU A 147 10.94 11.78 -5.62
N ILE A 148 9.78 12.36 -5.88
CA ILE A 148 9.62 13.74 -6.35
C ILE A 148 8.72 14.48 -5.37
N TYR A 149 9.11 15.72 -5.07
CA TYR A 149 8.31 16.62 -4.24
C TYR A 149 7.55 17.61 -5.11
N LYS A 150 6.24 17.59 -4.99
CA LYS A 150 5.36 18.56 -5.63
C LYS A 150 5.12 19.72 -4.66
N LYS A 151 5.34 20.90 -5.15
CA LYS A 151 5.07 22.12 -4.39
C LYS A 151 3.56 22.44 -4.33
#